data_99784cd4755b01a5c48a119105730321
#
_entry.id   99784cd4755b01a5c48a119105730321
#
_cell.length_a   1.000
_cell.length_b   1.000
_cell.length_c   1.000
_cell.angle_alpha   90.00
_cell.angle_beta   90.00
_cell.angle_gamma   90.00
#
_symmetry.space_group_name_H-M   'P 1'
#
loop_
_entity.id
_entity.type
_entity.pdbx_description
1 polymer ?
#
loop_
_entity_poly.entity_id
_entity_poly.type
_entity_poly.pdbx_seq_one_letter_code
_entity_poly.pdbx_strand_id
1 'polypeptide(L)'
;MKLLRLSFLFIVASLLVILISCSNQDSASEKSATEQKDETINHTDDVEYIDELNIAITAQPPTLDPSMTVSQVALNAASNIFETLYSLNETYEPVPMLAKSVDISNDGKKYTFELREGIMFHNGKEMTSEDVVASMNRWLETSSRAKSLLTDATFEAEDKYTVVLNLEQATSDVLIIMATKAQFPAIMPVEIVETADAEGVHEYIGTGPFKLEEWKQDQYIHLVKYDDYKPIDIEASGLAGKKEALVDHVYYHFVTDHATRISGLQAGQYDIADSIPLENYELINDDENIEVYAYDGGALTAFYNTNEGILAKEDIRKAITTGLDMEAILIASFVHDNLYTLDPGYMNPAQEQWRTDAGIDTYNLGDIEKAKQLLNEAGYNGEKVTLLTTKDYGEMYAATLVIQEQLRKMDVNVDVEVYDFPTFMDRKEDYNNWDIFVASTGYQLTPPQILAVTPDWAGFEHPKAAELLLEIRSAATAEEAKMKWDELQQFLYEHLPSTVLGHYKSLVASTNKVEGFTVFEAPIVWNTKVMK
;
A
#
# COMPACT_ATOMS: atom_id res chain seq x y z
N MET A 1 4.30 16.98 -64.07
CA MET A 1 5.63 17.19 -64.70
C MET A 1 6.60 16.40 -63.85
N LYS A 2 6.94 15.22 -64.29
CA LYS A 2 8.20 14.77 -64.89
C LYS A 2 9.36 14.82 -63.90
N LEU A 3 9.74 13.62 -63.34
CA LEU A 3 10.83 12.74 -63.86
C LEU A 3 12.22 13.23 -63.40
N LEU A 4 13.12 12.47 -62.80
CA LEU A 4 13.82 11.21 -63.17
C LEU A 4 14.67 10.81 -61.93
N ARG A 5 14.70 9.58 -61.38
CA ARG A 5 15.43 8.36 -61.75
C ARG A 5 16.94 8.52 -62.04
N LEU A 6 17.76 7.80 -61.26
CA LEU A 6 18.78 6.80 -61.64
C LEU A 6 19.73 6.58 -60.46
N SER A 7 19.75 5.48 -59.78
CA SER A 7 20.44 4.20 -60.06
C SER A 7 21.94 4.33 -60.35
N PHE A 8 22.80 3.74 -59.46
CA PHE A 8 23.88 2.88 -59.91
C PHE A 8 24.35 1.91 -58.80
N LEU A 9 24.29 0.68 -59.15
CA LEU A 9 24.90 -0.54 -58.62
C LEU A 9 26.38 -0.59 -58.96
N PHE A 10 27.17 -1.39 -58.24
CA PHE A 10 28.18 -2.37 -58.69
C PHE A 10 29.11 -2.72 -57.51
N ILE A 11 29.10 -3.94 -57.06
CA ILE A 11 29.76 -5.23 -57.39
C ILE A 11 31.01 -5.45 -56.54
N VAL A 12 30.96 -6.44 -55.60
CA VAL A 12 31.39 -7.84 -55.64
C VAL A 12 32.91 -8.09 -55.70
N ALA A 13 33.45 -8.83 -54.82
CA ALA A 13 34.13 -10.15 -54.93
C ALA A 13 35.12 -10.33 -53.78
N SER A 14 34.88 -11.28 -52.91
CA SER A 14 35.40 -12.67 -52.89
C SER A 14 36.91 -12.78 -52.73
N LEU A 15 37.36 -13.48 -51.67
CA LEU A 15 38.12 -14.74 -51.82
C LEU A 15 38.20 -15.54 -50.51
N LEU A 16 37.71 -16.76 -50.59
CA LEU A 16 37.98 -17.92 -49.75
C LEU A 16 39.43 -18.37 -49.92
N VAL A 17 40.04 -18.86 -48.84
CA VAL A 17 40.97 -20.01 -48.92
C VAL A 17 40.81 -20.90 -47.71
N ILE A 18 40.39 -22.12 -47.97
CA ILE A 18 40.38 -23.32 -47.14
C ILE A 18 41.72 -24.04 -47.28
N LEU A 19 42.18 -24.76 -46.28
CA LEU A 19 42.79 -26.08 -46.34
C LEU A 19 43.30 -26.47 -44.92
N ILE A 20 42.67 -27.36 -44.22
CA ILE A 20 42.80 -28.80 -44.03
C ILE A 20 44.25 -29.35 -44.14
N SER A 21 44.79 -29.90 -43.09
CA SER A 21 45.40 -31.22 -43.12
C SER A 21 45.63 -31.80 -41.72
N CYS A 22 45.13 -32.99 -41.53
CA CYS A 22 45.46 -33.95 -40.45
C CYS A 22 46.83 -34.57 -40.67
N SER A 23 47.50 -35.01 -39.62
CA SER A 23 47.82 -36.43 -39.40
C SER A 23 48.76 -36.67 -38.20
N ASN A 24 48.47 -37.74 -37.53
CA ASN A 24 49.08 -38.52 -36.43
C ASN A 24 50.60 -38.68 -36.42
N GLN A 25 51.24 -38.82 -35.28
CA GLN A 25 51.59 -40.05 -34.60
C GLN A 25 52.75 -39.87 -33.62
N ASP A 26 52.53 -40.35 -32.40
CA ASP A 26 53.38 -40.94 -31.40
C ASP A 26 54.94 -40.68 -31.33
N SER A 27 55.34 -40.21 -30.16
CA SER A 27 56.15 -41.04 -29.25
C SER A 27 56.58 -40.30 -27.98
N ALA A 28 56.66 -41.07 -26.90
CA ALA A 28 56.91 -40.68 -25.53
C ALA A 28 58.30 -40.10 -25.30
N SER A 29 58.42 -39.17 -24.33
CA SER A 29 59.46 -39.23 -23.27
C SER A 29 59.38 -38.05 -22.28
N GLU A 30 59.09 -38.35 -21.05
CA GLU A 30 59.58 -37.85 -19.76
C GLU A 30 59.91 -36.36 -19.49
N LYS A 31 59.17 -35.89 -18.45
CA LYS A 31 59.55 -35.04 -17.31
C LYS A 31 60.14 -33.66 -17.53
N SER A 32 59.30 -32.66 -17.20
CA SER A 32 59.68 -31.68 -16.17
C SER A 32 58.40 -30.94 -15.69
N ALA A 33 58.13 -31.00 -14.39
CA ALA A 33 57.10 -30.27 -13.72
C ALA A 33 57.46 -28.77 -13.68
N THR A 34 56.62 -27.95 -14.30
CA THR A 34 56.58 -26.52 -13.99
C THR A 34 55.12 -26.22 -13.71
N GLU A 35 54.84 -25.90 -12.45
CA GLU A 35 53.55 -25.41 -12.00
C GLU A 35 53.20 -24.12 -12.78
N GLN A 36 52.29 -24.21 -13.75
CA GLN A 36 51.52 -23.06 -14.20
C GLN A 36 50.33 -22.92 -13.23
N LYS A 37 50.41 -21.90 -12.38
CA LYS A 37 49.23 -21.34 -11.74
C LYS A 37 48.28 -20.90 -12.84
N ASP A 38 47.18 -21.61 -12.99
CA ASP A 38 45.96 -21.06 -13.60
C ASP A 38 45.47 -19.93 -12.68
N GLU A 39 45.85 -18.71 -13.00
CA GLU A 39 45.10 -17.55 -12.54
C GLU A 39 43.77 -17.56 -13.28
N THR A 40 42.78 -18.22 -12.70
CA THR A 40 41.37 -17.89 -12.94
C THR A 40 41.19 -16.42 -12.51
N ILE A 41 41.27 -15.52 -13.47
CA ILE A 41 40.84 -14.16 -13.31
C ILE A 41 39.31 -14.25 -13.12
N ASN A 42 38.88 -14.32 -11.87
CA ASN A 42 37.53 -13.92 -11.49
C ASN A 42 37.49 -12.40 -11.72
N HIS A 43 37.03 -11.96 -12.89
CA HIS A 43 36.44 -10.66 -13.03
C HIS A 43 35.12 -10.72 -12.28
N THR A 44 35.13 -10.52 -10.99
CA THR A 44 34.07 -9.80 -10.32
C THR A 44 34.27 -8.37 -10.82
N ASP A 45 33.42 -7.92 -11.72
CA ASP A 45 33.28 -6.49 -11.97
C ASP A 45 32.98 -5.88 -10.60
N ASP A 46 33.96 -5.15 -10.05
CA ASP A 46 33.76 -4.38 -8.80
C ASP A 46 32.76 -3.27 -9.13
N VAL A 47 31.45 -3.53 -8.89
CA VAL A 47 30.38 -2.54 -9.03
C VAL A 47 30.66 -1.45 -8.00
N GLU A 48 30.92 -0.25 -8.45
CA GLU A 48 31.04 0.93 -7.58
C GLU A 48 29.63 1.42 -7.20
N TYR A 49 29.40 1.65 -5.91
CA TYR A 49 28.17 2.23 -5.38
C TYR A 49 28.38 3.67 -4.97
N ILE A 50 27.32 4.47 -4.99
CA ILE A 50 27.29 5.82 -4.42
C ILE A 50 26.60 5.78 -3.05
N ASP A 51 26.98 6.74 -2.19
CA ASP A 51 26.52 6.80 -0.79
C ASP A 51 25.24 7.65 -0.63
N GLU A 52 24.54 7.94 -1.72
CA GLU A 52 23.39 8.84 -1.76
C GLU A 52 22.24 8.21 -2.53
N LEU A 53 21.01 8.37 -2.01
CA LEU A 53 19.75 7.98 -2.65
C LEU A 53 18.83 9.19 -2.75
N ASN A 54 18.42 9.54 -3.97
CA ASN A 54 17.56 10.67 -4.28
C ASN A 54 16.16 10.24 -4.67
N ILE A 55 15.14 10.63 -3.90
CA ILE A 55 13.76 10.22 -4.07
C ILE A 55 12.90 11.46 -4.36
N ALA A 56 12.21 11.47 -5.50
CA ALA A 56 11.23 12.52 -5.82
C ALA A 56 9.86 12.14 -5.27
N ILE A 57 9.32 12.95 -4.36
CA ILE A 57 7.99 12.76 -3.74
C ILE A 57 7.02 13.87 -4.13
N THR A 58 5.72 13.60 -3.98
CA THR A 58 4.64 14.46 -4.51
C THR A 58 4.43 15.76 -3.77
N ALA A 59 4.79 15.83 -2.50
CA ALA A 59 4.54 17.00 -1.66
C ALA A 59 5.50 17.05 -0.48
N GLN A 60 5.65 18.25 0.11
CA GLN A 60 6.22 18.38 1.44
C GLN A 60 5.27 17.81 2.49
N PRO A 61 5.72 16.91 3.39
CA PRO A 61 4.90 16.45 4.49
C PRO A 61 4.53 17.56 5.46
N PRO A 62 3.34 17.50 6.10
CA PRO A 62 2.96 18.49 7.10
C PRO A 62 3.73 18.32 8.42
N THR A 63 4.12 17.08 8.74
CA THR A 63 4.89 16.68 9.94
C THR A 63 5.56 15.35 9.66
N LEU A 64 6.58 14.99 10.44
CA LEU A 64 7.15 13.64 10.49
C LEU A 64 6.72 12.88 11.76
N ASP A 65 5.78 13.42 12.55
CA ASP A 65 5.14 12.71 13.66
C ASP A 65 4.08 11.72 13.11
N PRO A 66 4.34 10.41 13.11
CA PRO A 66 3.47 9.48 12.39
C PRO A 66 2.09 9.31 13.05
N SER A 67 1.96 9.56 14.36
CA SER A 67 0.66 9.46 15.03
C SER A 67 -0.29 10.61 14.71
N MET A 68 0.25 11.73 14.19
CA MET A 68 -0.49 12.96 13.91
C MET A 68 -0.90 13.11 12.44
N THR A 69 -0.51 12.18 11.56
CA THR A 69 -0.74 12.32 10.12
C THR A 69 -1.17 11.02 9.45
N VAL A 70 -1.95 11.14 8.38
CA VAL A 70 -2.26 10.05 7.43
C VAL A 70 -1.57 10.28 6.08
N SER A 71 -0.73 11.31 5.97
CA SER A 71 0.00 11.65 4.74
C SER A 71 1.03 10.57 4.41
N GLN A 72 0.88 9.90 3.28
CA GLN A 72 1.79 8.82 2.86
C GLN A 72 3.24 9.31 2.72
N VAL A 73 3.46 10.52 2.16
CA VAL A 73 4.82 11.09 2.04
C VAL A 73 5.48 11.31 3.38
N ALA A 74 4.70 11.67 4.42
CA ALA A 74 5.19 11.79 5.79
C ALA A 74 5.56 10.43 6.38
N LEU A 75 4.64 9.45 6.25
CA LEU A 75 4.81 8.11 6.79
C LEU A 75 5.96 7.35 6.11
N ASN A 76 6.17 7.56 4.79
CA ASN A 76 7.27 6.97 4.04
C ASN A 76 8.64 7.46 4.55
N ALA A 77 8.79 8.75 4.81
CA ALA A 77 10.02 9.31 5.38
C ALA A 77 10.20 8.90 6.85
N ALA A 78 9.14 9.01 7.66
CA ALA A 78 9.15 8.72 9.10
C ALA A 78 9.48 7.25 9.41
N SER A 79 9.08 6.28 8.56
CA SER A 79 9.36 4.85 8.77
C SER A 79 10.85 4.47 8.71
N ASN A 80 11.72 5.39 8.24
CA ASN A 80 13.17 5.23 8.27
C ASN A 80 13.79 5.76 9.56
N ILE A 81 13.08 6.68 10.24
CA ILE A 81 13.50 7.33 11.49
C ILE A 81 13.00 6.53 12.70
N PHE A 82 11.76 6.06 12.63
CA PHE A 82 11.07 5.43 13.75
C PHE A 82 10.81 3.94 13.50
N GLU A 83 10.84 3.18 14.57
CA GLU A 83 10.41 1.78 14.59
C GLU A 83 9.25 1.60 15.57
N THR A 84 8.59 0.45 15.46
CA THR A 84 7.41 0.05 16.21
C THR A 84 7.67 -1.23 16.99
N LEU A 85 6.80 -1.61 17.92
CA LEU A 85 6.91 -2.90 18.60
C LEU A 85 6.68 -4.07 17.64
N TYR A 86 5.77 -3.90 16.68
CA TYR A 86 5.43 -4.86 15.62
C TYR A 86 5.35 -4.15 14.28
N SER A 87 5.67 -4.84 13.19
CA SER A 87 5.48 -4.37 11.80
C SER A 87 4.90 -5.48 10.95
N LEU A 88 4.27 -5.14 9.81
CA LEU A 88 3.67 -6.11 8.90
C LEU A 88 4.71 -6.73 7.97
N ASN A 89 4.63 -8.06 7.79
CA ASN A 89 5.30 -8.75 6.70
C ASN A 89 4.48 -8.63 5.38
N GLU A 90 4.98 -9.19 4.29
CA GLU A 90 4.33 -9.14 2.97
C GLU A 90 3.00 -9.91 2.89
N THR A 91 2.70 -10.78 3.86
CA THR A 91 1.41 -11.48 4.02
C THR A 91 0.47 -10.78 5.00
N TYR A 92 0.80 -9.54 5.41
CA TYR A 92 0.03 -8.73 6.37
C TYR A 92 -0.05 -9.33 7.78
N GLU A 93 0.91 -10.16 8.16
CA GLU A 93 1.01 -10.68 9.52
C GLU A 93 1.90 -9.77 10.39
N PRO A 94 1.52 -9.51 11.66
CA PRO A 94 2.32 -8.73 12.58
C PRO A 94 3.55 -9.51 13.07
N VAL A 95 4.74 -9.01 12.76
CA VAL A 95 6.05 -9.57 13.16
C VAL A 95 6.66 -8.72 14.26
N PRO A 96 7.22 -9.31 15.33
CA PRO A 96 7.85 -8.56 16.41
C PRO A 96 9.14 -7.87 15.95
N MET A 97 9.23 -6.55 16.21
CA MET A 97 10.37 -5.68 15.88
C MET A 97 11.10 -5.23 17.14
N LEU A 98 10.73 -4.10 17.77
CA LEU A 98 11.30 -3.66 19.04
C LEU A 98 10.84 -4.52 20.22
N ALA A 99 9.67 -5.15 20.12
CA ALA A 99 9.32 -6.27 20.99
C ALA A 99 10.07 -7.53 20.54
N LYS A 100 10.47 -8.37 21.50
CA LYS A 100 11.05 -9.70 21.27
C LYS A 100 9.96 -10.77 21.24
N SER A 101 8.98 -10.65 22.12
CA SER A 101 7.85 -11.56 22.26
C SER A 101 6.66 -10.89 22.91
N VAL A 102 5.50 -11.54 22.86
CA VAL A 102 4.29 -11.18 23.62
C VAL A 102 3.68 -12.41 24.24
N ASP A 103 3.23 -12.28 25.48
CA ASP A 103 2.35 -13.26 26.15
C ASP A 103 0.97 -12.65 26.31
N ILE A 104 -0.06 -13.41 25.89
CA ILE A 104 -1.45 -12.95 25.90
C ILE A 104 -2.21 -13.76 26.92
N SER A 105 -2.89 -13.09 27.86
CA SER A 105 -3.72 -13.74 28.86
C SER A 105 -4.87 -14.53 28.22
N ASN A 106 -5.33 -15.60 28.89
CA ASN A 106 -6.38 -16.47 28.38
C ASN A 106 -7.72 -15.75 28.08
N ASP A 107 -7.97 -14.62 28.71
CA ASP A 107 -9.15 -13.79 28.49
C ASP A 107 -8.93 -12.71 27.40
N GLY A 108 -7.73 -12.67 26.78
CA GLY A 108 -7.40 -11.73 25.71
C GLY A 108 -7.32 -10.27 26.14
N LYS A 109 -7.26 -9.97 27.47
CA LYS A 109 -7.32 -8.60 28.00
C LYS A 109 -5.99 -8.05 28.46
N LYS A 110 -4.97 -8.89 28.61
CA LYS A 110 -3.63 -8.48 29.03
C LYS A 110 -2.61 -9.01 28.01
N TYR A 111 -1.78 -8.10 27.48
CA TYR A 111 -0.66 -8.41 26.60
C TYR A 111 0.62 -7.99 27.31
N THR A 112 1.54 -8.94 27.54
CA THR A 112 2.84 -8.67 28.18
C THR A 112 3.93 -8.77 27.12
N PHE A 113 4.52 -7.64 26.77
CA PHE A 113 5.57 -7.52 25.76
C PHE A 113 6.95 -7.55 26.43
N GLU A 114 7.82 -8.45 26.00
CA GLU A 114 9.25 -8.44 26.32
C GLU A 114 9.96 -7.59 25.27
N LEU A 115 10.68 -6.55 25.67
CA LEU A 115 11.42 -5.65 24.77
C LEU A 115 12.80 -6.23 24.43
N ARG A 116 13.34 -5.84 23.27
CA ARG A 116 14.75 -6.09 22.94
C ARG A 116 15.65 -5.16 23.75
N GLU A 117 16.73 -5.69 24.29
CA GLU A 117 17.72 -4.93 25.05
C GLU A 117 18.79 -4.31 24.14
N GLY A 118 19.39 -3.21 24.58
CA GLY A 118 20.49 -2.54 23.90
C GLY A 118 20.11 -1.85 22.59
N ILE A 119 18.84 -1.53 22.42
CA ILE A 119 18.35 -0.69 21.32
C ILE A 119 18.62 0.78 21.69
N MET A 120 19.28 1.50 20.79
CA MET A 120 19.67 2.89 21.01
C MET A 120 18.82 3.85 20.17
N PHE A 121 18.36 4.93 20.78
CA PHE A 121 17.81 6.07 20.07
C PHE A 121 18.90 6.89 19.37
N HIS A 122 18.53 7.71 18.40
CA HIS A 122 19.44 8.59 17.67
C HIS A 122 20.20 9.58 18.56
N ASN A 123 19.70 9.89 19.76
CA ASN A 123 20.37 10.71 20.76
C ASN A 123 21.35 9.94 21.66
N GLY A 124 21.54 8.63 21.43
CA GLY A 124 22.45 7.78 22.19
C GLY A 124 21.89 7.25 23.52
N LYS A 125 20.59 7.49 23.82
CA LYS A 125 19.89 6.91 24.98
C LYS A 125 19.43 5.48 24.65
N GLU A 126 19.53 4.55 25.59
CA GLU A 126 18.98 3.22 25.45
C GLU A 126 17.45 3.25 25.64
N MET A 127 16.71 2.57 24.74
CA MET A 127 15.27 2.38 24.84
C MET A 127 14.90 1.50 26.04
N THR A 128 13.91 1.94 26.81
CA THR A 128 13.36 1.22 27.97
C THR A 128 11.83 1.16 27.89
N SER A 129 11.23 0.42 28.83
CA SER A 129 9.78 0.36 28.98
C SER A 129 9.12 1.73 29.23
N GLU A 130 9.82 2.66 29.88
CA GLU A 130 9.30 4.03 30.13
C GLU A 130 9.08 4.77 28.80
N ASP A 131 10.03 4.66 27.85
CA ASP A 131 9.95 5.28 26.54
C ASP A 131 8.80 4.66 25.71
N VAL A 132 8.67 3.34 25.77
CA VAL A 132 7.60 2.60 25.08
C VAL A 132 6.23 2.98 25.65
N VAL A 133 6.08 2.99 26.98
CA VAL A 133 4.81 3.35 27.65
C VAL A 133 4.38 4.78 27.31
N ALA A 134 5.32 5.74 27.35
CA ALA A 134 5.04 7.12 26.98
C ALA A 134 4.57 7.23 25.53
N SER A 135 5.30 6.59 24.60
CA SER A 135 4.99 6.61 23.17
C SER A 135 3.64 5.94 22.86
N MET A 136 3.40 4.77 23.43
CA MET A 136 2.18 3.99 23.16
C MET A 136 0.93 4.64 23.76
N ASN A 137 0.99 5.20 24.98
CA ASN A 137 -0.14 5.91 25.55
C ASN A 137 -0.43 7.21 24.77
N ARG A 138 0.60 7.95 24.34
CA ARG A 138 0.41 9.08 23.45
C ARG A 138 -0.25 8.67 22.12
N TRP A 139 0.18 7.55 21.53
CA TRP A 139 -0.44 7.02 20.31
C TRP A 139 -1.93 6.68 20.51
N LEU A 140 -2.31 6.08 21.63
CA LEU A 140 -3.71 5.85 22.01
C LEU A 140 -4.51 7.16 22.10
N GLU A 141 -3.86 8.27 22.49
CA GLU A 141 -4.51 9.58 22.63
C GLU A 141 -4.56 10.39 21.32
N THR A 142 -3.61 10.19 20.40
CA THR A 142 -3.46 11.02 19.18
C THR A 142 -3.99 10.36 17.93
N SER A 143 -3.72 9.06 17.74
CA SER A 143 -4.18 8.32 16.56
C SER A 143 -5.69 8.11 16.58
N SER A 144 -6.39 8.60 15.54
CA SER A 144 -7.83 8.35 15.40
C SER A 144 -8.15 6.86 15.26
N ARG A 145 -7.25 6.10 14.63
CA ARG A 145 -7.36 4.65 14.48
C ARG A 145 -7.24 3.95 15.84
N ALA A 146 -6.22 4.27 16.62
CA ALA A 146 -6.04 3.67 17.95
C ALA A 146 -7.23 3.95 18.86
N LYS A 147 -7.70 5.21 18.91
CA LYS A 147 -8.89 5.61 19.68
C LYS A 147 -10.14 4.81 19.36
N SER A 148 -10.37 4.56 18.07
CA SER A 148 -11.59 3.86 17.62
C SER A 148 -11.54 2.34 17.86
N LEU A 149 -10.35 1.75 17.84
CA LEU A 149 -10.16 0.30 17.86
C LEU A 149 -9.69 -0.26 19.20
N LEU A 150 -8.95 0.53 19.99
CA LEU A 150 -8.41 0.15 21.30
C LEU A 150 -8.98 1.07 22.39
N THR A 151 -10.28 1.11 22.51
CA THR A 151 -10.98 1.92 23.52
C THR A 151 -10.60 1.46 24.93
N ASP A 152 -10.31 2.43 25.81
CA ASP A 152 -9.96 2.19 27.21
C ASP A 152 -8.72 1.28 27.41
N ALA A 153 -7.82 1.26 26.42
CA ALA A 153 -6.53 0.58 26.51
C ALA A 153 -5.50 1.45 27.25
N THR A 154 -4.61 0.80 28.01
CA THR A 154 -3.51 1.48 28.72
C THR A 154 -2.24 0.65 28.69
N PHE A 155 -1.09 1.31 28.50
CA PHE A 155 0.22 0.70 28.60
C PHE A 155 0.87 1.07 29.94
N GLU A 156 1.50 0.09 30.60
CA GLU A 156 2.20 0.23 31.87
C GLU A 156 3.55 -0.48 31.83
N ALA A 157 4.57 0.08 32.48
CA ALA A 157 5.87 -0.56 32.65
C ALA A 157 5.82 -1.53 33.84
N GLU A 158 6.17 -2.81 33.65
CA GLU A 158 6.31 -3.79 34.72
C GLU A 158 7.77 -3.81 35.25
N ASP A 159 8.74 -3.74 34.35
CA ASP A 159 10.16 -3.56 34.65
C ASP A 159 10.85 -2.82 33.48
N LYS A 160 12.21 -2.74 33.50
CA LYS A 160 12.98 -1.98 32.48
C LYS A 160 12.71 -2.40 31.04
N TYR A 161 12.36 -3.66 30.80
CA TYR A 161 12.18 -4.22 29.45
C TYR A 161 10.88 -4.99 29.28
N THR A 162 9.94 -4.82 30.23
CA THR A 162 8.63 -5.45 30.15
C THR A 162 7.54 -4.38 30.16
N VAL A 163 6.67 -4.41 29.14
CA VAL A 163 5.53 -3.51 28.99
C VAL A 163 4.25 -4.33 28.95
N VAL A 164 3.25 -3.85 29.66
CA VAL A 164 1.94 -4.48 29.74
C VAL A 164 0.89 -3.56 29.10
N LEU A 165 0.14 -4.11 28.15
CA LEU A 165 -1.10 -3.50 27.67
C LEU A 165 -2.28 -4.13 28.40
N ASN A 166 -3.12 -3.31 29.01
CA ASN A 166 -4.39 -3.70 29.60
C ASN A 166 -5.55 -3.21 28.74
N LEU A 167 -6.54 -4.09 28.51
CA LEU A 167 -7.75 -3.82 27.75
C LEU A 167 -8.98 -4.04 28.63
N GLU A 168 -10.00 -3.20 28.52
CA GLU A 168 -11.29 -3.47 29.16
C GLU A 168 -12.07 -4.58 28.44
N GLN A 169 -11.97 -4.64 27.11
CA GLN A 169 -12.58 -5.66 26.28
C GLN A 169 -11.51 -6.35 25.43
N ALA A 170 -11.58 -7.68 25.36
CA ALA A 170 -10.69 -8.45 24.48
C ALA A 170 -10.95 -8.10 23.01
N THR A 171 -9.88 -8.02 22.24
CA THR A 171 -9.94 -7.90 20.78
C THR A 171 -8.76 -8.63 20.15
N SER A 172 -9.03 -9.36 19.06
CA SER A 172 -8.01 -10.07 18.29
C SER A 172 -7.10 -9.14 17.46
N ASP A 173 -7.48 -7.88 17.31
CA ASP A 173 -6.87 -6.95 16.37
C ASP A 173 -5.63 -6.21 16.92
N VAL A 174 -5.28 -6.40 18.22
CA VAL A 174 -4.24 -5.61 18.91
C VAL A 174 -2.94 -5.54 18.12
N LEU A 175 -2.36 -6.70 17.80
CA LEU A 175 -1.02 -6.75 17.20
C LEU A 175 -1.02 -6.19 15.77
N ILE A 176 -2.06 -6.46 14.99
CA ILE A 176 -2.16 -5.94 13.63
C ILE A 176 -2.40 -4.42 13.60
N ILE A 177 -3.17 -3.88 14.56
CA ILE A 177 -3.36 -2.44 14.71
C ILE A 177 -2.03 -1.76 15.12
N MET A 178 -1.25 -2.39 16.01
CA MET A 178 0.07 -1.89 16.43
C MET A 178 1.13 -2.01 15.31
N ALA A 179 0.94 -2.91 14.33
CA ALA A 179 1.83 -3.10 13.20
C ALA A 179 1.48 -2.23 11.98
N THR A 180 0.36 -1.48 12.03
CA THR A 180 -0.09 -0.65 10.90
C THR A 180 0.94 0.40 10.52
N LYS A 181 1.03 0.70 9.21
CA LYS A 181 1.78 1.85 8.71
C LYS A 181 1.02 3.17 8.87
N ALA A 182 -0.32 3.13 8.80
CA ALA A 182 -1.14 4.34 8.91
C ALA A 182 -1.23 4.82 10.37
N GLN A 183 -0.78 6.03 10.66
CA GLN A 183 -0.70 6.58 12.01
C GLN A 183 0.03 5.63 12.98
N PHE A 184 1.19 5.09 12.56
CA PHE A 184 1.87 4.02 13.29
C PHE A 184 2.40 4.45 14.67
N PRO A 185 2.47 3.51 15.65
CA PRO A 185 2.93 3.77 17.01
C PRO A 185 4.46 3.86 17.08
N ALA A 186 5.02 5.00 16.65
CA ALA A 186 6.45 5.27 16.69
C ALA A 186 6.97 5.32 18.12
N ILE A 187 8.03 4.56 18.41
CA ILE A 187 8.68 4.61 19.72
C ILE A 187 9.72 5.73 19.75
N MET A 188 9.59 6.63 20.72
CA MET A 188 10.40 7.83 20.92
C MET A 188 10.89 7.92 22.37
N PRO A 189 11.98 8.66 22.66
CA PRO A 189 12.39 8.93 24.04
C PRO A 189 11.27 9.64 24.81
N VAL A 190 11.09 9.26 26.09
CA VAL A 190 10.04 9.84 26.95
C VAL A 190 10.10 11.36 27.01
N GLU A 191 11.31 11.95 27.07
CA GLU A 191 11.50 13.39 27.08
C GLU A 191 11.00 14.10 25.81
N ILE A 192 11.01 13.43 24.66
CA ILE A 192 10.44 13.95 23.41
C ILE A 192 8.92 13.89 23.45
N VAL A 193 8.37 12.78 23.93
CA VAL A 193 6.93 12.59 24.09
C VAL A 193 6.34 13.62 25.07
N GLU A 194 7.00 13.87 26.20
CA GLU A 194 6.56 14.82 27.22
C GLU A 194 6.56 16.29 26.76
N THR A 195 7.35 16.62 25.73
CA THR A 195 7.39 17.98 25.14
C THR A 195 6.44 18.17 23.97
N ALA A 196 5.72 17.09 23.54
CA ALA A 196 4.75 17.17 22.45
C ALA A 196 3.57 18.09 22.82
N ASP A 197 3.09 18.84 21.86
CA ASP A 197 1.92 19.70 21.98
C ASP A 197 0.81 19.33 20.97
N ALA A 198 -0.13 20.24 20.71
CA ALA A 198 -1.22 20.02 19.78
C ALA A 198 -0.76 19.86 18.30
N GLU A 199 0.45 20.32 17.96
CA GLU A 199 1.05 20.20 16.63
C GLU A 199 1.90 18.92 16.49
N GLY A 200 2.15 18.22 17.59
CA GLY A 200 2.92 16.97 17.64
C GLY A 200 4.27 17.12 18.35
N VAL A 201 5.22 16.23 18.01
CA VAL A 201 6.60 16.33 18.47
C VAL A 201 7.40 17.27 17.56
N HIS A 202 8.37 18.00 18.13
CA HIS A 202 9.19 18.96 17.41
C HIS A 202 10.60 18.42 17.08
N GLU A 203 10.99 17.31 17.71
CA GLU A 203 12.23 16.60 17.44
C GLU A 203 11.92 15.18 17.01
N TYR A 204 12.50 14.75 15.90
CA TYR A 204 12.23 13.43 15.31
C TYR A 204 13.36 12.46 15.65
N ILE A 205 13.34 11.95 16.89
CA ILE A 205 14.34 11.03 17.45
C ILE A 205 13.70 9.66 17.61
N GLY A 206 14.14 8.70 16.80
CA GLY A 206 13.69 7.31 16.80
C GLY A 206 14.83 6.34 17.01
N THR A 207 14.57 5.06 16.70
CA THR A 207 15.52 3.94 16.76
C THR A 207 15.90 3.43 15.37
N GLY A 208 15.36 4.02 14.30
CA GLY A 208 15.49 3.52 12.93
C GLY A 208 16.89 3.59 12.33
N PRO A 209 17.10 2.96 11.14
CA PRO A 209 18.40 2.89 10.49
C PRO A 209 18.90 4.26 9.98
N PHE A 210 18.03 5.23 9.83
CA PHE A 210 18.36 6.60 9.45
C PHE A 210 17.84 7.57 10.48
N LYS A 211 18.50 8.72 10.60
CA LYS A 211 18.10 9.86 11.44
C LYS A 211 17.93 11.13 10.62
N LEU A 212 17.06 12.02 11.05
CA LEU A 212 16.88 13.33 10.42
C LEU A 212 18.12 14.18 10.62
N GLU A 213 18.70 14.65 9.51
CA GLU A 213 19.81 15.61 9.50
C GLU A 213 19.29 17.03 9.22
N GLU A 214 18.46 17.19 8.19
CA GLU A 214 17.91 18.49 7.79
C GLU A 214 16.51 18.34 7.18
N TRP A 215 15.62 19.25 7.50
CA TRP A 215 14.39 19.48 6.76
C TRP A 215 14.41 20.89 6.18
N LYS A 216 14.71 20.98 4.89
CA LYS A 216 14.74 22.24 4.17
C LYS A 216 13.38 22.51 3.54
N GLN A 217 12.67 23.49 4.09
CA GLN A 217 11.33 23.86 3.67
C GLN A 217 11.24 24.07 2.15
N ASP A 218 10.19 23.58 1.52
CA ASP A 218 9.89 23.64 0.09
C ASP A 218 10.92 22.98 -0.83
N GLN A 219 11.89 22.21 -0.29
CA GLN A 219 12.96 21.60 -1.07
C GLN A 219 13.10 20.09 -0.81
N TYR A 220 13.51 19.69 0.41
CA TYR A 220 13.76 18.29 0.72
C TYR A 220 13.77 17.99 2.23
N ILE A 221 13.67 16.70 2.54
CA ILE A 221 14.10 16.09 3.80
C ILE A 221 15.38 15.31 3.52
N HIS A 222 16.40 15.53 4.35
CA HIS A 222 17.66 14.81 4.31
C HIS A 222 17.79 13.94 5.55
N LEU A 223 17.91 12.63 5.32
CA LEU A 223 18.21 11.64 6.33
C LEU A 223 19.64 11.16 6.16
N VAL A 224 20.30 10.86 7.29
CA VAL A 224 21.64 10.26 7.29
C VAL A 224 21.62 8.95 8.04
N LYS A 225 22.47 8.04 7.63
CA LYS A 225 22.68 6.74 8.29
C LYS A 225 22.96 6.90 9.78
N TYR A 226 22.38 6.04 10.58
CA TYR A 226 22.68 5.94 12.00
C TYR A 226 23.67 4.80 12.24
N ASP A 227 24.94 5.15 12.51
CA ASP A 227 26.05 4.18 12.61
C ASP A 227 25.89 3.18 13.77
N ASP A 228 25.21 3.58 14.85
CA ASP A 228 24.97 2.72 16.01
C ASP A 228 23.72 1.84 15.87
N TYR A 229 23.01 1.91 14.73
CA TYR A 229 21.85 1.06 14.45
C TYR A 229 22.24 -0.43 14.42
N LYS A 230 21.42 -1.25 15.07
CA LYS A 230 21.62 -2.71 15.13
C LYS A 230 20.44 -3.42 14.49
N PRO A 231 20.60 -3.93 13.27
CA PRO A 231 19.55 -4.71 12.63
C PRO A 231 19.17 -5.94 13.46
N ILE A 232 17.89 -6.29 13.43
CA ILE A 232 17.43 -7.56 14.00
C ILE A 232 17.80 -8.73 13.06
N ASP A 233 17.99 -9.92 13.60
CA ASP A 233 18.32 -11.13 12.83
C ASP A 233 17.04 -11.88 12.45
N ILE A 234 16.18 -11.22 11.69
CA ILE A 234 14.96 -11.77 11.08
C ILE A 234 15.03 -11.39 9.61
N GLU A 235 14.71 -12.32 8.70
CA GLU A 235 14.68 -12.04 7.26
C GLU A 235 13.72 -10.87 6.95
N ALA A 236 14.13 -10.00 6.03
CA ALA A 236 13.31 -8.86 5.64
C ALA A 236 12.09 -9.32 4.84
N SER A 237 10.89 -8.88 5.23
CA SER A 237 9.64 -9.16 4.55
C SER A 237 8.65 -8.02 4.80
N GLY A 238 8.19 -7.36 3.74
CA GLY A 238 7.35 -6.17 3.86
C GLY A 238 8.05 -5.06 4.66
N LEU A 239 7.39 -4.57 5.72
CA LEU A 239 7.94 -3.56 6.63
C LEU A 239 8.73 -4.18 7.80
N ALA A 240 8.70 -5.51 7.93
CA ALA A 240 9.28 -6.24 9.04
C ALA A 240 10.67 -6.79 8.71
N GLY A 241 11.36 -7.26 9.74
CA GLY A 241 12.64 -7.95 9.63
C GLY A 241 13.85 -7.02 9.55
N LYS A 242 14.92 -7.51 8.98
CA LYS A 242 16.23 -6.86 8.93
C LYS A 242 16.18 -5.58 8.10
N LYS A 243 16.60 -4.47 8.70
CA LYS A 243 16.76 -3.18 8.03
C LYS A 243 18.23 -2.79 8.05
N GLU A 244 18.78 -2.41 6.92
CA GLU A 244 20.16 -1.95 6.79
C GLU A 244 20.22 -0.62 6.03
N ALA A 245 20.91 0.37 6.59
CA ALA A 245 21.24 1.60 5.89
C ALA A 245 22.46 1.33 4.99
N LEU A 246 22.25 1.06 3.71
CA LEU A 246 23.30 0.72 2.74
C LEU A 246 23.79 1.93 1.95
N VAL A 247 23.16 3.09 2.11
CA VAL A 247 23.61 4.41 1.67
C VAL A 247 23.81 5.30 2.90
N ASP A 248 24.68 6.31 2.82
CA ASP A 248 24.93 7.21 3.94
C ASP A 248 23.93 8.37 3.98
N HIS A 249 23.35 8.73 2.84
CA HIS A 249 22.44 9.87 2.67
C HIS A 249 21.18 9.48 1.90
N VAL A 250 20.01 9.89 2.39
CA VAL A 250 18.71 9.75 1.69
C VAL A 250 18.05 11.13 1.61
N TYR A 251 17.74 11.57 0.40
CA TYR A 251 17.03 12.81 0.14
C TYR A 251 15.61 12.55 -0.38
N TYR A 252 14.62 13.11 0.28
CA TYR A 252 13.24 13.17 -0.20
C TYR A 252 12.97 14.55 -0.79
N HIS A 253 13.09 14.70 -2.11
CA HIS A 253 12.87 15.95 -2.84
C HIS A 253 11.39 16.22 -3.07
N PHE A 254 10.92 17.42 -2.79
CA PHE A 254 9.51 17.81 -3.01
C PHE A 254 9.32 18.25 -4.45
N VAL A 255 8.76 17.37 -5.28
CA VAL A 255 8.55 17.57 -6.72
C VAL A 255 7.07 17.36 -7.02
N THR A 256 6.27 18.41 -6.88
CA THR A 256 4.80 18.34 -6.97
C THR A 256 4.29 18.02 -8.38
N ASP A 257 5.01 18.49 -9.42
CA ASP A 257 4.65 18.23 -10.82
C ASP A 257 5.12 16.85 -11.27
N HIS A 258 4.18 15.99 -11.69
CA HIS A 258 4.48 14.61 -12.08
C HIS A 258 5.37 14.51 -13.33
N ALA A 259 5.22 15.42 -14.31
CA ALA A 259 6.06 15.40 -15.51
C ALA A 259 7.51 15.73 -15.18
N THR A 260 7.73 16.62 -14.20
CA THR A 260 9.06 16.94 -13.67
C THR A 260 9.66 15.75 -12.93
N ARG A 261 8.86 15.00 -12.11
CA ARG A 261 9.35 13.78 -11.44
C ARG A 261 9.80 12.72 -12.43
N ILE A 262 8.96 12.44 -13.45
CA ILE A 262 9.26 11.45 -14.50
C ILE A 262 10.50 11.87 -15.30
N SER A 263 10.55 13.12 -15.76
CA SER A 263 11.70 13.61 -16.53
C SER A 263 12.99 13.62 -15.72
N GLY A 264 12.91 13.92 -14.41
CA GLY A 264 14.05 13.86 -13.49
C GLY A 264 14.56 12.43 -13.27
N LEU A 265 13.65 11.45 -13.15
CA LEU A 265 13.99 10.03 -13.08
C LEU A 265 14.70 9.58 -14.37
N GLN A 266 14.12 9.88 -15.55
CA GLN A 266 14.70 9.53 -16.85
C GLN A 266 16.07 10.17 -17.09
N ALA A 267 16.30 11.36 -16.54
CA ALA A 267 17.58 12.06 -16.61
C ALA A 267 18.60 11.60 -15.55
N GLY A 268 18.22 10.70 -14.62
CA GLY A 268 19.06 10.28 -13.50
C GLY A 268 19.30 11.36 -12.47
N GLN A 269 18.42 12.37 -12.37
CA GLN A 269 18.45 13.38 -11.31
C GLN A 269 17.88 12.80 -10.00
N TYR A 270 16.93 11.89 -10.11
CA TYR A 270 16.35 11.11 -9.02
C TYR A 270 16.56 9.63 -9.28
N ASP A 271 16.84 8.89 -8.24
CA ASP A 271 17.00 7.44 -8.29
C ASP A 271 15.65 6.73 -8.22
N ILE A 272 14.70 7.33 -7.48
CA ILE A 272 13.33 6.84 -7.30
C ILE A 272 12.35 8.00 -7.51
N ALA A 273 11.24 7.74 -8.19
CA ALA A 273 10.09 8.65 -8.30
C ALA A 273 8.84 7.98 -7.76
N ASP A 274 8.28 8.54 -6.69
CA ASP A 274 7.05 8.06 -6.06
C ASP A 274 5.81 8.56 -6.79
N SER A 275 4.71 7.80 -6.67
CA SER A 275 3.38 8.15 -7.19
C SER A 275 3.40 8.50 -8.69
N ILE A 276 3.76 7.53 -9.49
CA ILE A 276 3.70 7.62 -10.95
C ILE A 276 2.25 7.57 -11.40
N PRO A 277 1.75 8.55 -12.20
CA PRO A 277 0.40 8.47 -12.74
C PRO A 277 0.23 7.26 -13.67
N LEU A 278 -0.92 6.60 -13.57
CA LEU A 278 -1.19 5.35 -14.30
C LEU A 278 -1.16 5.54 -15.82
N GLU A 279 -1.55 6.71 -16.32
CA GLU A 279 -1.46 7.06 -17.75
C GLU A 279 -0.02 7.12 -18.28
N ASN A 280 0.98 7.18 -17.41
CA ASN A 280 2.40 7.17 -17.79
C ASN A 280 3.02 5.77 -17.71
N TYR A 281 2.26 4.74 -17.32
CA TYR A 281 2.77 3.38 -17.12
C TYR A 281 3.52 2.85 -18.36
N GLU A 282 2.88 2.84 -19.53
CA GLU A 282 3.51 2.34 -20.77
C GLU A 282 4.78 3.12 -21.12
N LEU A 283 4.73 4.46 -21.02
CA LEU A 283 5.87 5.32 -21.34
C LEU A 283 7.11 4.99 -20.50
N ILE A 284 6.90 4.70 -19.22
CA ILE A 284 8.00 4.47 -18.27
C ILE A 284 8.43 3.01 -18.29
N ASN A 285 7.49 2.08 -18.44
CA ASN A 285 7.75 0.65 -18.50
C ASN A 285 8.52 0.23 -19.77
N ASP A 286 8.43 1.01 -20.84
CA ASP A 286 9.18 0.80 -22.08
C ASP A 286 10.62 1.38 -22.04
N ASP A 287 10.98 2.12 -20.97
CA ASP A 287 12.33 2.69 -20.82
C ASP A 287 13.26 1.65 -20.16
N GLU A 288 14.25 1.15 -20.93
CA GLU A 288 15.22 0.14 -20.48
C GLU A 288 16.07 0.57 -19.25
N ASN A 289 16.09 1.86 -18.92
CA ASN A 289 16.84 2.38 -17.78
C ASN A 289 15.98 2.53 -16.53
N ILE A 290 14.69 2.20 -16.59
CA ILE A 290 13.73 2.37 -15.50
C ILE A 290 13.10 1.01 -15.15
N GLU A 291 12.92 0.77 -13.88
CA GLU A 291 12.15 -0.33 -13.33
C GLU A 291 10.88 0.20 -12.67
N VAL A 292 9.72 -0.35 -13.05
CA VAL A 292 8.42 0.05 -12.51
C VAL A 292 7.93 -0.99 -11.51
N TYR A 293 7.57 -0.52 -10.33
CA TYR A 293 7.02 -1.35 -9.26
C TYR A 293 5.55 -1.01 -9.09
N ALA A 294 4.70 -2.03 -9.24
CA ALA A 294 3.28 -1.95 -8.96
C ALA A 294 2.99 -2.63 -7.62
N TYR A 295 2.39 -1.92 -6.69
CA TYR A 295 2.03 -2.43 -5.37
C TYR A 295 0.56 -2.16 -5.05
N ASP A 296 0.02 -2.86 -4.07
CA ASP A 296 -1.39 -2.79 -3.73
C ASP A 296 -1.79 -1.38 -3.29
N GLY A 297 -2.64 -0.73 -4.09
CA GLY A 297 -3.12 0.64 -3.84
C GLY A 297 -4.39 0.68 -3.01
N GLY A 298 -5.33 -0.22 -3.30
CA GLY A 298 -6.62 -0.25 -2.61
C GLY A 298 -7.72 -0.90 -3.41
N ALA A 299 -8.96 -0.65 -3.01
CA ALA A 299 -10.17 -1.11 -3.69
C ALA A 299 -10.95 0.07 -4.28
N LEU A 300 -11.48 -0.11 -5.49
CA LEU A 300 -12.48 0.76 -6.08
C LEU A 300 -13.86 0.18 -5.75
N THR A 301 -14.70 0.96 -5.08
CA THR A 301 -15.98 0.49 -4.54
C THR A 301 -17.10 1.43 -4.93
N ALA A 302 -18.23 0.90 -5.40
CA ALA A 302 -19.46 1.63 -5.58
C ALA A 302 -20.32 1.50 -4.31
N PHE A 303 -20.67 2.62 -3.69
CA PHE A 303 -21.52 2.71 -2.52
C PHE A 303 -22.94 3.06 -2.93
N TYR A 304 -23.91 2.37 -2.34
CA TYR A 304 -25.33 2.55 -2.60
C TYR A 304 -26.00 3.24 -1.42
N ASN A 305 -26.86 4.23 -1.69
CA ASN A 305 -27.67 4.85 -0.67
C ASN A 305 -28.72 3.85 -0.17
N THR A 306 -28.54 3.33 1.04
CA THR A 306 -29.48 2.37 1.63
C THR A 306 -30.59 3.05 2.44
N ASN A 307 -30.50 4.37 2.68
CA ASN A 307 -31.43 5.11 3.52
C ASN A 307 -32.56 5.76 2.74
N GLU A 308 -32.24 6.40 1.61
CA GLU A 308 -33.18 7.24 0.89
C GLU A 308 -33.23 6.86 -0.60
N GLY A 309 -34.24 7.33 -1.29
CA GLY A 309 -34.38 7.15 -2.74
C GLY A 309 -34.75 5.75 -3.18
N ILE A 310 -34.55 5.48 -4.48
CA ILE A 310 -34.93 4.20 -5.09
C ILE A 310 -33.98 3.07 -4.68
N LEU A 311 -32.72 3.39 -4.37
CA LEU A 311 -31.72 2.42 -3.95
C LEU A 311 -31.84 2.01 -2.47
N ALA A 312 -32.72 2.63 -1.68
CA ALA A 312 -33.12 2.07 -0.39
C ALA A 312 -33.75 0.66 -0.54
N LYS A 313 -34.32 0.36 -1.73
CA LYS A 313 -34.83 -0.98 -2.06
C LYS A 313 -33.67 -1.91 -2.44
N GLU A 314 -33.49 -2.97 -1.67
CA GLU A 314 -32.46 -3.99 -1.89
C GLU A 314 -32.52 -4.63 -3.28
N ASP A 315 -33.75 -4.95 -3.77
CA ASP A 315 -33.94 -5.58 -5.08
C ASP A 315 -33.49 -4.69 -6.23
N ILE A 316 -33.54 -3.34 -6.09
CA ILE A 316 -32.99 -2.41 -7.07
C ILE A 316 -31.47 -2.44 -7.07
N ARG A 317 -30.83 -2.50 -5.90
CA ARG A 317 -29.36 -2.61 -5.80
C ARG A 317 -28.86 -3.91 -6.43
N LYS A 318 -29.56 -5.03 -6.14
CA LYS A 318 -29.27 -6.33 -6.77
C LYS A 318 -29.42 -6.30 -8.28
N ALA A 319 -30.47 -5.68 -8.78
CA ALA A 319 -30.71 -5.55 -10.21
C ALA A 319 -29.58 -4.73 -10.89
N ILE A 320 -29.22 -3.59 -10.33
CA ILE A 320 -28.13 -2.75 -10.84
C ILE A 320 -26.81 -3.52 -10.83
N THR A 321 -26.41 -4.13 -9.70
CA THR A 321 -25.16 -4.87 -9.58
C THR A 321 -25.07 -6.03 -10.57
N THR A 322 -26.18 -6.72 -10.84
CA THR A 322 -26.25 -7.82 -11.84
C THR A 322 -25.87 -7.36 -13.25
N GLY A 323 -26.19 -6.12 -13.60
CA GLY A 323 -25.91 -5.59 -14.94
C GLY A 323 -24.56 -4.88 -15.08
N LEU A 324 -23.80 -4.70 -13.99
CA LEU A 324 -22.50 -4.07 -14.06
C LEU A 324 -21.44 -5.02 -14.62
N ASP A 325 -20.69 -4.54 -15.59
CA ASP A 325 -19.46 -5.13 -16.12
C ASP A 325 -18.28 -4.44 -15.43
N MET A 326 -17.71 -5.10 -14.42
CA MET A 326 -16.65 -4.55 -13.57
C MET A 326 -15.35 -4.40 -14.35
N GLU A 327 -15.06 -5.32 -15.30
CA GLU A 327 -13.85 -5.25 -16.13
C GLU A 327 -13.85 -3.98 -16.99
N ALA A 328 -14.98 -3.66 -17.62
CA ALA A 328 -15.14 -2.42 -18.38
C ALA A 328 -14.99 -1.17 -17.52
N ILE A 329 -15.40 -1.22 -16.26
CA ILE A 329 -15.22 -0.12 -15.30
C ILE A 329 -13.75 0.02 -14.93
N LEU A 330 -13.07 -1.08 -14.57
CA LEU A 330 -11.69 -1.07 -14.12
C LEU A 330 -10.71 -0.66 -15.21
N ILE A 331 -10.86 -1.18 -16.44
CA ILE A 331 -9.97 -0.78 -17.54
C ILE A 331 -10.10 0.72 -17.87
N ALA A 332 -11.31 1.27 -17.76
CA ALA A 332 -11.51 2.71 -17.97
C ALA A 332 -10.89 3.55 -16.82
N SER A 333 -10.84 3.00 -15.61
CA SER A 333 -10.33 3.68 -14.42
C SER A 333 -8.80 3.60 -14.29
N PHE A 334 -8.21 2.45 -14.68
CA PHE A 334 -6.79 2.14 -14.42
C PHE A 334 -5.97 1.92 -15.69
N VAL A 335 -6.57 2.10 -16.87
CA VAL A 335 -5.93 2.16 -18.19
C VAL A 335 -5.33 0.85 -18.67
N HIS A 336 -4.71 0.06 -17.79
CA HIS A 336 -3.98 -1.17 -18.14
C HIS A 336 -4.42 -2.35 -17.27
N ASP A 337 -4.53 -3.54 -17.86
CA ASP A 337 -4.98 -4.78 -17.18
C ASP A 337 -4.04 -5.26 -16.06
N ASN A 338 -2.75 -4.90 -16.10
CA ASN A 338 -1.78 -5.17 -15.05
C ASN A 338 -1.97 -4.31 -13.79
N LEU A 339 -2.79 -3.25 -13.86
CA LEU A 339 -2.94 -2.25 -12.80
C LEU A 339 -4.22 -2.43 -11.98
N TYR A 340 -4.98 -3.48 -12.25
CA TYR A 340 -6.14 -3.85 -11.43
C TYR A 340 -6.30 -5.37 -11.33
N THR A 341 -7.15 -5.80 -10.41
CA THR A 341 -7.55 -7.20 -10.23
C THR A 341 -9.05 -7.27 -10.02
N LEU A 342 -9.71 -8.16 -10.75
CA LEU A 342 -11.11 -8.52 -10.53
C LEU A 342 -11.20 -9.48 -9.34
N ASP A 343 -11.69 -8.98 -8.22
CA ASP A 343 -11.90 -9.76 -7.00
C ASP A 343 -13.06 -9.15 -6.19
N PRO A 344 -14.01 -9.96 -5.67
CA PRO A 344 -15.15 -9.49 -4.90
C PRO A 344 -14.82 -9.13 -3.46
N GLY A 345 -13.64 -9.45 -2.97
CA GLY A 345 -13.26 -9.29 -1.56
C GLY A 345 -13.27 -7.83 -1.12
N TYR A 346 -13.87 -7.54 0.04
CA TYR A 346 -13.74 -6.23 0.67
C TYR A 346 -12.36 -6.00 1.30
N MET A 347 -11.64 -7.10 1.59
CA MET A 347 -10.28 -7.07 2.13
C MET A 347 -9.26 -7.26 0.99
N ASN A 348 -8.01 -6.84 1.23
CA ASN A 348 -6.94 -7.05 0.25
C ASN A 348 -6.77 -8.55 -0.06
N PRO A 349 -6.75 -8.96 -1.34
CA PRO A 349 -6.52 -10.35 -1.72
C PRO A 349 -5.22 -10.97 -1.18
N ALA A 350 -4.21 -10.14 -0.87
CA ALA A 350 -2.94 -10.58 -0.26
C ALA A 350 -3.05 -10.88 1.24
N GLN A 351 -4.14 -10.47 1.91
CA GLN A 351 -4.41 -10.79 3.31
C GLN A 351 -5.00 -12.21 3.42
N GLU A 352 -4.15 -13.23 3.43
CA GLU A 352 -4.58 -14.64 3.43
C GLU A 352 -5.58 -14.96 4.52
N GLN A 353 -5.43 -14.38 5.72
CA GLN A 353 -6.36 -14.55 6.84
C GLN A 353 -7.79 -14.15 6.47
N TRP A 354 -7.97 -13.10 5.65
CA TRP A 354 -9.28 -12.54 5.32
C TRP A 354 -9.78 -12.89 3.93
N ARG A 355 -9.00 -13.67 3.17
CA ARG A 355 -9.43 -14.08 1.83
C ARG A 355 -10.66 -14.96 1.87
N THR A 356 -11.67 -14.62 1.05
CA THR A 356 -12.94 -15.36 0.97
C THR A 356 -13.52 -15.29 -0.45
N ASP A 357 -14.19 -16.36 -0.85
CA ASP A 357 -14.93 -16.44 -2.11
C ASP A 357 -16.41 -16.05 -1.95
N ALA A 358 -16.83 -15.61 -0.76
CA ALA A 358 -18.20 -15.19 -0.51
C ALA A 358 -18.58 -14.02 -1.42
N GLY A 359 -19.72 -14.15 -2.12
CA GLY A 359 -20.22 -13.17 -3.07
C GLY A 359 -19.78 -13.37 -4.52
N ILE A 360 -18.83 -14.28 -4.81
CA ILE A 360 -18.28 -14.47 -6.17
C ILE A 360 -19.36 -14.85 -7.21
N ASP A 361 -20.37 -15.62 -6.81
CA ASP A 361 -21.45 -16.05 -7.71
C ASP A 361 -22.33 -14.89 -8.22
N THR A 362 -22.26 -13.73 -7.56
CA THR A 362 -23.05 -12.53 -7.90
C THR A 362 -22.17 -11.39 -8.41
N TYR A 363 -20.86 -11.60 -8.42
CA TYR A 363 -19.87 -10.59 -8.83
C TYR A 363 -19.64 -10.60 -10.34
N ASN A 364 -19.54 -9.39 -10.94
CA ASN A 364 -19.14 -9.16 -12.33
C ASN A 364 -19.96 -9.97 -13.35
N LEU A 365 -21.28 -10.03 -13.19
CA LEU A 365 -22.16 -10.81 -14.09
C LEU A 365 -22.32 -10.11 -15.45
N GLY A 366 -22.37 -8.79 -15.49
CA GLY A 366 -22.54 -8.02 -16.72
C GLY A 366 -23.82 -8.33 -17.52
N ASP A 367 -24.85 -8.91 -16.84
CA ASP A 367 -26.08 -9.39 -17.49
C ASP A 367 -27.13 -8.28 -17.53
N ILE A 368 -27.05 -7.42 -18.56
CA ILE A 368 -27.95 -6.29 -18.76
C ILE A 368 -29.41 -6.73 -18.93
N GLU A 369 -29.67 -7.83 -19.64
CA GLU A 369 -31.04 -8.29 -19.86
C GLU A 369 -31.66 -8.84 -18.58
N LYS A 370 -30.89 -9.56 -17.76
CA LYS A 370 -31.31 -9.99 -16.44
C LYS A 370 -31.54 -8.80 -15.50
N ALA A 371 -30.65 -7.81 -15.55
CA ALA A 371 -30.80 -6.58 -14.76
C ALA A 371 -32.08 -5.83 -15.08
N LYS A 372 -32.45 -5.65 -16.38
CA LYS A 372 -33.73 -5.07 -16.80
C LYS A 372 -34.94 -5.83 -16.26
N GLN A 373 -34.88 -7.16 -16.35
CA GLN A 373 -35.93 -8.02 -15.80
C GLN A 373 -36.09 -7.78 -14.28
N LEU A 374 -34.98 -7.81 -13.52
CA LEU A 374 -34.98 -7.59 -12.07
C LEU A 374 -35.44 -6.19 -11.69
N LEU A 375 -35.02 -5.14 -12.41
CA LEU A 375 -35.50 -3.75 -12.22
C LEU A 375 -37.03 -3.65 -12.36
N ASN A 376 -37.58 -4.29 -13.38
CA ASN A 376 -39.03 -4.33 -13.59
C ASN A 376 -39.75 -5.08 -12.46
N GLU A 377 -39.22 -6.26 -12.05
CA GLU A 377 -39.76 -7.06 -10.93
C GLU A 377 -39.70 -6.29 -9.60
N ALA A 378 -38.62 -5.50 -9.36
CA ALA A 378 -38.46 -4.62 -8.21
C ALA A 378 -39.34 -3.36 -8.25
N GLY A 379 -40.06 -3.13 -9.36
CA GLY A 379 -40.97 -2.02 -9.55
C GLY A 379 -40.26 -0.70 -9.82
N TYR A 380 -39.12 -0.72 -10.52
CA TYR A 380 -38.50 0.50 -11.06
C TYR A 380 -39.39 1.06 -12.18
N ASN A 381 -39.70 2.37 -12.12
CA ASN A 381 -40.62 3.02 -13.05
C ASN A 381 -40.06 4.34 -13.61
N GLY A 382 -38.74 4.39 -13.81
CA GLY A 382 -38.05 5.55 -14.39
C GLY A 382 -37.67 6.63 -13.37
N GLU A 383 -37.64 6.30 -12.08
CA GLU A 383 -37.13 7.19 -11.04
C GLU A 383 -35.66 7.57 -11.37
N LYS A 384 -35.32 8.85 -11.07
CA LYS A 384 -33.97 9.33 -11.33
C LYS A 384 -32.99 8.71 -10.34
N VAL A 385 -31.87 8.19 -10.86
CA VAL A 385 -30.70 7.74 -10.09
C VAL A 385 -29.59 8.79 -10.25
N THR A 386 -29.13 9.36 -9.16
CA THR A 386 -28.09 10.38 -9.13
C THR A 386 -26.75 9.74 -8.76
N LEU A 387 -25.76 9.83 -9.68
CA LEU A 387 -24.38 9.44 -9.41
C LEU A 387 -23.59 10.66 -8.94
N LEU A 388 -23.00 10.59 -7.77
CA LEU A 388 -22.14 11.63 -7.21
C LEU A 388 -20.66 11.28 -7.47
N THR A 389 -19.85 12.23 -7.98
CA THR A 389 -18.43 12.00 -8.27
C THR A 389 -17.60 13.28 -8.20
N THR A 390 -16.27 13.10 -8.31
CA THR A 390 -15.30 14.19 -8.40
C THR A 390 -14.34 13.97 -9.58
N LYS A 391 -13.79 15.07 -10.13
CA LYS A 391 -12.71 15.02 -11.13
C LYS A 391 -11.32 15.08 -10.52
N ASP A 392 -11.22 15.34 -9.23
CA ASP A 392 -9.94 15.44 -8.54
C ASP A 392 -9.26 14.05 -8.43
N TYR A 393 -10.06 12.98 -8.55
CA TYR A 393 -9.64 11.58 -8.64
C TYR A 393 -10.14 10.99 -9.96
N GLY A 394 -9.22 10.85 -10.93
CA GLY A 394 -9.53 10.47 -12.31
C GLY A 394 -10.21 9.10 -12.42
N GLU A 395 -9.76 8.14 -11.62
CA GLU A 395 -10.30 6.78 -11.57
C GLU A 395 -11.75 6.74 -11.06
N MET A 396 -12.09 7.55 -10.06
CA MET A 396 -13.46 7.66 -9.54
C MET A 396 -14.40 8.27 -10.60
N TYR A 397 -13.91 9.29 -11.30
CA TYR A 397 -14.66 9.93 -12.37
C TYR A 397 -14.90 8.99 -13.55
N ALA A 398 -13.85 8.31 -14.02
CA ALA A 398 -13.93 7.36 -15.13
C ALA A 398 -14.89 6.20 -14.82
N ALA A 399 -14.77 5.59 -13.63
CA ALA A 399 -15.69 4.56 -13.16
C ALA A 399 -17.13 5.02 -13.19
N THR A 400 -17.42 6.23 -12.66
CA THR A 400 -18.76 6.78 -12.63
C THR A 400 -19.36 6.96 -14.03
N LEU A 401 -18.56 7.40 -15.02
CA LEU A 401 -19.05 7.56 -16.39
C LEU A 401 -19.37 6.22 -17.05
N VAL A 402 -18.56 5.16 -16.80
CA VAL A 402 -18.85 3.82 -17.32
C VAL A 402 -20.09 3.24 -16.65
N ILE A 403 -20.24 3.40 -15.34
CA ILE A 403 -21.47 3.00 -14.61
C ILE A 403 -22.69 3.73 -15.17
N GLN A 404 -22.61 5.04 -15.42
CA GLN A 404 -23.69 5.81 -16.07
C GLN A 404 -24.11 5.18 -17.39
N GLU A 405 -23.14 4.84 -18.25
CA GLU A 405 -23.43 4.25 -19.56
C GLU A 405 -24.07 2.86 -19.43
N GLN A 406 -23.59 2.04 -18.48
CA GLN A 406 -24.17 0.73 -18.22
C GLN A 406 -25.59 0.84 -17.65
N LEU A 407 -25.85 1.77 -16.73
CA LEU A 407 -27.21 2.05 -16.21
C LEU A 407 -28.16 2.49 -17.34
N ARG A 408 -27.71 3.34 -18.27
CA ARG A 408 -28.51 3.72 -19.45
C ARG A 408 -28.85 2.51 -20.32
N LYS A 409 -27.91 1.57 -20.49
CA LYS A 409 -28.19 0.31 -21.23
C LYS A 409 -29.20 -0.58 -20.51
N MET A 410 -29.33 -0.43 -19.19
CA MET A 410 -30.35 -1.09 -18.37
C MET A 410 -31.69 -0.33 -18.36
N ASP A 411 -31.86 0.74 -19.18
CA ASP A 411 -33.01 1.63 -19.21
C ASP A 411 -33.23 2.41 -17.89
N VAL A 412 -32.16 2.62 -17.12
CA VAL A 412 -32.20 3.45 -15.90
C VAL A 412 -32.05 4.92 -16.25
N ASN A 413 -32.92 5.76 -15.67
CA ASN A 413 -32.87 7.21 -15.78
C ASN A 413 -31.77 7.75 -14.84
N VAL A 414 -30.58 8.01 -15.36
CA VAL A 414 -29.38 8.33 -14.58
C VAL A 414 -28.82 9.70 -14.91
N ASP A 415 -28.44 10.44 -13.86
CA ASP A 415 -27.77 11.73 -13.92
C ASP A 415 -26.44 11.68 -13.14
N VAL A 416 -25.45 12.52 -13.52
CA VAL A 416 -24.15 12.60 -12.85
C VAL A 416 -23.92 14.01 -12.33
N GLU A 417 -23.68 14.12 -11.04
CA GLU A 417 -23.28 15.35 -10.38
C GLU A 417 -21.79 15.33 -10.04
N VAL A 418 -21.05 16.35 -10.51
CA VAL A 418 -19.59 16.42 -10.43
C VAL A 418 -19.18 17.62 -9.60
N TYR A 419 -18.37 17.39 -8.58
CA TYR A 419 -17.88 18.43 -7.67
C TYR A 419 -16.36 18.31 -7.46
N ASP A 420 -15.72 19.33 -6.85
CA ASP A 420 -14.42 19.16 -6.24
C ASP A 420 -14.50 18.20 -5.03
N PHE A 421 -13.38 17.61 -4.64
CA PHE A 421 -13.38 16.57 -3.62
C PHE A 421 -13.92 17.00 -2.25
N PRO A 422 -13.59 18.20 -1.70
CA PRO A 422 -14.20 18.67 -0.46
C PRO A 422 -15.72 18.77 -0.57
N THR A 423 -16.25 19.36 -1.65
CA THR A 423 -17.69 19.46 -1.88
C THR A 423 -18.35 18.09 -2.09
N PHE A 424 -17.68 17.16 -2.76
CA PHE A 424 -18.13 15.77 -2.89
C PHE A 424 -18.30 15.12 -1.51
N MET A 425 -17.31 15.26 -0.62
CA MET A 425 -17.37 14.72 0.74
C MET A 425 -18.51 15.34 1.56
N ASP A 426 -18.71 16.66 1.49
CA ASP A 426 -19.82 17.35 2.17
C ASP A 426 -21.19 16.87 1.67
N ARG A 427 -21.32 16.69 0.34
CA ARG A 427 -22.57 16.22 -0.25
C ARG A 427 -22.91 14.78 0.06
N LYS A 428 -21.91 13.93 0.21
CA LYS A 428 -22.06 12.54 0.61
C LYS A 428 -22.74 12.39 1.98
N GLU A 429 -22.56 13.35 2.88
CA GLU A 429 -23.18 13.32 4.22
C GLU A 429 -24.72 13.49 4.18
N ASP A 430 -25.28 14.06 3.10
CA ASP A 430 -26.72 14.21 2.94
C ASP A 430 -27.27 13.19 1.93
N TYR A 431 -27.92 12.14 2.42
CA TYR A 431 -28.50 11.05 1.62
C TYR A 431 -29.56 11.50 0.59
N ASN A 432 -30.06 12.74 0.65
CA ASN A 432 -30.95 13.28 -0.38
C ASN A 432 -30.21 13.73 -1.65
N ASN A 433 -28.89 13.81 -1.63
CA ASN A 433 -28.08 14.35 -2.72
C ASN A 433 -27.58 13.28 -3.71
N TRP A 434 -27.69 12.01 -3.39
CA TRP A 434 -27.09 10.96 -4.20
C TRP A 434 -27.80 9.61 -4.03
N ASP A 435 -27.65 8.75 -5.02
CA ASP A 435 -28.06 7.34 -4.98
C ASP A 435 -26.86 6.39 -5.04
N ILE A 436 -25.84 6.72 -5.85
CA ILE A 436 -24.59 5.96 -5.97
C ILE A 436 -23.41 6.93 -5.96
N PHE A 437 -22.34 6.57 -5.29
CA PHE A 437 -21.03 7.18 -5.53
C PHE A 437 -19.94 6.11 -5.59
N VAL A 438 -18.84 6.44 -6.28
CA VAL A 438 -17.65 5.58 -6.35
C VAL A 438 -16.53 6.19 -5.53
N ALA A 439 -15.84 5.39 -4.76
CA ALA A 439 -14.63 5.79 -4.05
C ALA A 439 -13.49 4.80 -4.25
N SER A 440 -12.29 5.32 -4.48
CA SER A 440 -11.03 4.60 -4.33
C SER A 440 -10.56 4.73 -2.88
N THR A 441 -10.31 3.61 -2.22
CA THR A 441 -9.93 3.58 -0.80
C THR A 441 -8.77 2.65 -0.57
N GLY A 442 -7.83 3.05 0.30
CA GLY A 442 -6.75 2.18 0.73
C GLY A 442 -7.29 0.96 1.49
N TYR A 443 -6.49 -0.08 1.56
CA TYR A 443 -6.85 -1.31 2.25
C TYR A 443 -7.02 -1.12 3.75
N GLN A 444 -7.95 -1.87 4.30
CA GLN A 444 -8.15 -1.98 5.73
C GLN A 444 -7.39 -3.22 6.25
N LEU A 445 -6.91 -3.16 7.48
CA LEU A 445 -6.17 -4.28 8.07
C LEU A 445 -7.08 -5.38 8.60
N THR A 446 -8.30 -5.01 9.02
CA THR A 446 -9.27 -5.94 9.60
C THR A 446 -10.68 -5.62 9.13
N PRO A 447 -11.57 -6.63 9.04
CA PRO A 447 -12.96 -6.46 8.60
C PRO A 447 -13.77 -5.38 9.32
N PRO A 448 -13.62 -5.14 10.64
CA PRO A 448 -14.32 -4.06 11.32
C PRO A 448 -14.03 -2.63 10.82
N GLN A 449 -12.99 -2.46 10.01
CA GLN A 449 -12.57 -1.18 9.47
C GLN A 449 -13.12 -0.89 8.05
N ILE A 450 -13.79 -1.87 7.41
CA ILE A 450 -14.29 -1.69 6.03
C ILE A 450 -15.41 -0.64 5.99
N LEU A 451 -15.37 0.22 4.99
CA LEU A 451 -16.31 1.35 4.87
C LEU A 451 -17.74 0.91 4.58
N ALA A 452 -17.94 -0.27 4.00
CA ALA A 452 -19.25 -0.85 3.71
C ALA A 452 -20.13 -1.07 4.96
N VAL A 453 -19.50 -1.22 6.14
CA VAL A 453 -20.19 -1.38 7.44
C VAL A 453 -20.10 -0.12 8.30
N THR A 454 -19.57 0.97 7.76
CA THR A 454 -19.50 2.27 8.44
C THR A 454 -20.73 3.09 8.03
N PRO A 455 -21.65 3.42 8.95
CA PRO A 455 -22.92 4.09 8.62
C PRO A 455 -22.76 5.36 7.78
N ASP A 456 -21.74 6.17 8.07
CA ASP A 456 -21.47 7.45 7.39
C ASP A 456 -21.13 7.32 5.90
N TRP A 457 -20.96 6.07 5.40
CA TRP A 457 -20.63 5.84 3.98
C TRP A 457 -21.83 5.43 3.14
N ALA A 458 -22.50 4.34 3.48
CA ALA A 458 -23.66 3.83 2.71
C ALA A 458 -25.00 4.03 3.45
N GLY A 459 -24.97 4.55 4.65
CA GLY A 459 -26.14 4.59 5.52
C GLY A 459 -26.58 3.21 6.02
N PHE A 460 -25.71 2.20 5.87
CA PHE A 460 -26.06 0.82 6.17
C PHE A 460 -25.89 0.52 7.66
N GLU A 461 -27.00 0.35 8.33
CA GLU A 461 -27.07 -0.10 9.72
C GLU A 461 -27.91 -1.37 9.79
N HIS A 462 -27.28 -2.49 10.16
CA HIS A 462 -27.99 -3.75 10.29
C HIS A 462 -27.53 -4.52 11.52
N PRO A 463 -28.47 -4.97 12.42
CA PRO A 463 -28.12 -5.67 13.67
C PRO A 463 -27.24 -6.91 13.46
N LYS A 464 -27.48 -7.69 12.38
CA LYS A 464 -26.67 -8.88 12.07
C LYS A 464 -25.25 -8.52 11.66
N ALA A 465 -25.03 -7.43 10.90
CA ALA A 465 -23.69 -6.96 10.57
C ALA A 465 -22.94 -6.53 11.84
N ALA A 466 -23.59 -5.77 12.72
CA ALA A 466 -23.00 -5.36 13.99
C ALA A 466 -22.68 -6.56 14.90
N GLU A 467 -23.54 -7.58 14.96
CA GLU A 467 -23.27 -8.83 15.67
C GLU A 467 -22.03 -9.54 15.12
N LEU A 468 -21.94 -9.73 13.80
CA LEU A 468 -20.82 -10.41 13.15
C LEU A 468 -19.49 -9.64 13.33
N LEU A 469 -19.53 -8.32 13.26
CA LEU A 469 -18.35 -7.49 13.54
C LEU A 469 -17.85 -7.68 14.98
N LEU A 470 -18.77 -7.76 15.95
CA LEU A 470 -18.40 -8.04 17.34
C LEU A 470 -17.84 -9.46 17.50
N GLU A 471 -18.44 -10.45 16.85
CA GLU A 471 -17.95 -11.84 16.88
C GLU A 471 -16.55 -11.96 16.24
N ILE A 472 -16.28 -11.27 15.12
CA ILE A 472 -14.93 -11.21 14.51
C ILE A 472 -13.92 -10.66 15.51
N ARG A 473 -14.21 -9.54 16.16
CA ARG A 473 -13.29 -8.88 17.09
C ARG A 473 -13.05 -9.69 18.35
N SER A 474 -14.07 -10.41 18.85
CA SER A 474 -14.00 -11.19 20.10
C SER A 474 -13.65 -12.67 19.88
N ALA A 475 -13.35 -13.08 18.64
CA ALA A 475 -12.98 -14.44 18.30
C ALA A 475 -11.72 -14.88 19.07
N ALA A 476 -11.72 -16.11 19.55
CA ALA A 476 -10.60 -16.66 20.32
C ALA A 476 -9.44 -17.12 19.41
N THR A 477 -9.73 -17.38 18.13
CA THR A 477 -8.73 -17.81 17.14
C THR A 477 -8.92 -17.08 15.79
N ALA A 478 -7.87 -17.07 14.98
CA ALA A 478 -7.92 -16.51 13.63
C ALA A 478 -8.93 -17.25 12.73
N GLU A 479 -9.04 -18.58 12.89
CA GLU A 479 -10.00 -19.41 12.14
C GLU A 479 -11.45 -19.08 12.50
N GLU A 480 -11.74 -18.84 13.78
CA GLU A 480 -13.06 -18.40 14.22
C GLU A 480 -13.41 -17.03 13.66
N ALA A 481 -12.47 -16.07 13.74
CA ALA A 481 -12.63 -14.73 13.13
C ALA A 481 -12.89 -14.83 11.63
N LYS A 482 -12.13 -15.69 10.92
CA LYS A 482 -12.29 -15.92 9.48
C LYS A 482 -13.67 -16.48 9.11
N MET A 483 -14.17 -17.47 9.86
CA MET A 483 -15.52 -18.01 9.62
C MET A 483 -16.61 -16.92 9.76
N LYS A 484 -16.45 -16.03 10.76
CA LYS A 484 -17.39 -14.92 10.96
C LYS A 484 -17.26 -13.86 9.88
N TRP A 485 -16.05 -13.64 9.37
CA TRP A 485 -15.82 -12.79 8.22
C TRP A 485 -16.47 -13.34 6.94
N ASP A 486 -16.34 -14.63 6.65
CA ASP A 486 -17.01 -15.26 5.51
C ASP A 486 -18.54 -15.07 5.57
N GLU A 487 -19.13 -15.23 6.77
CA GLU A 487 -20.56 -14.99 7.01
C GLU A 487 -20.91 -13.50 6.79
N LEU A 488 -20.07 -12.57 7.26
CA LEU A 488 -20.31 -11.14 7.07
C LEU A 488 -20.19 -10.74 5.59
N GLN A 489 -19.15 -11.16 4.88
CA GLN A 489 -19.01 -10.81 3.46
C GLN A 489 -20.16 -11.39 2.63
N GLN A 490 -20.58 -12.63 2.88
CA GLN A 490 -21.77 -13.20 2.24
C GLN A 490 -23.01 -12.35 2.51
N PHE A 491 -23.21 -11.93 3.77
CA PHE A 491 -24.31 -11.06 4.17
C PHE A 491 -24.28 -9.70 3.46
N LEU A 492 -23.08 -9.10 3.29
CA LEU A 492 -22.94 -7.84 2.56
C LEU A 492 -23.29 -7.99 1.07
N TYR A 493 -22.95 -9.12 0.44
CA TYR A 493 -23.36 -9.41 -0.94
C TYR A 493 -24.86 -9.73 -1.08
N GLU A 494 -25.50 -10.21 -0.04
CA GLU A 494 -26.95 -10.39 -0.02
C GLU A 494 -27.72 -9.06 0.10
N HIS A 495 -27.18 -8.07 0.81
CA HIS A 495 -27.85 -6.80 1.11
C HIS A 495 -27.33 -5.60 0.29
N LEU A 496 -26.13 -5.71 -0.26
CA LEU A 496 -25.47 -4.73 -1.14
C LEU A 496 -25.51 -3.28 -0.63
N PRO A 497 -24.90 -2.97 0.52
CA PRO A 497 -24.65 -1.57 0.88
C PRO A 497 -23.64 -0.92 -0.06
N SER A 498 -22.79 -1.71 -0.64
CA SER A 498 -21.79 -1.36 -1.64
C SER A 498 -21.44 -2.58 -2.48
N THR A 499 -20.72 -2.38 -3.57
CA THR A 499 -20.09 -3.48 -4.33
C THR A 499 -18.65 -3.11 -4.63
N VAL A 500 -17.73 -4.05 -4.35
CA VAL A 500 -16.34 -3.91 -4.78
C VAL A 500 -16.32 -4.02 -6.30
N LEU A 501 -15.79 -3.03 -6.99
CA LEU A 501 -15.61 -3.06 -8.44
C LEU A 501 -14.35 -3.85 -8.80
N GLY A 502 -13.33 -3.73 -7.96
CA GLY A 502 -12.07 -4.45 -8.04
C GLY A 502 -10.97 -3.75 -7.25
N HIS A 503 -9.78 -4.31 -7.32
CA HIS A 503 -8.59 -3.82 -6.61
C HIS A 503 -7.62 -3.16 -7.60
N TYR A 504 -6.92 -2.12 -7.16
CA TYR A 504 -6.00 -1.38 -8.01
C TYR A 504 -4.59 -1.33 -7.45
N LYS A 505 -3.63 -1.09 -8.34
CA LYS A 505 -2.22 -0.91 -8.01
C LYS A 505 -1.85 0.56 -8.02
N SER A 506 -0.92 0.93 -7.14
CA SER A 506 -0.16 2.18 -7.17
C SER A 506 1.21 1.93 -7.78
N LEU A 507 1.81 2.98 -8.36
CA LEU A 507 3.07 2.86 -9.06
C LEU A 507 4.17 3.73 -8.43
N VAL A 508 5.35 3.15 -8.34
CA VAL A 508 6.62 3.82 -8.08
C VAL A 508 7.63 3.32 -9.11
N ALA A 509 8.58 4.15 -9.48
CA ALA A 509 9.63 3.75 -10.41
C ALA A 509 11.01 4.11 -9.89
N SER A 510 12.01 3.28 -10.21
CA SER A 510 13.41 3.56 -9.94
C SER A 510 14.24 3.51 -11.23
N THR A 511 15.43 4.10 -11.20
CA THR A 511 16.42 3.79 -12.23
C THR A 511 16.91 2.36 -12.05
N ASN A 512 17.36 1.72 -13.13
CA ASN A 512 17.95 0.37 -13.09
C ASN A 512 19.30 0.31 -12.33
N LYS A 513 19.78 1.44 -11.80
CA LYS A 513 20.95 1.54 -10.93
C LYS A 513 20.63 1.23 -9.46
N VAL A 514 19.37 1.21 -9.09
CA VAL A 514 18.91 0.97 -7.71
C VAL A 514 18.79 -0.53 -7.47
N GLU A 515 19.53 -1.05 -6.50
CA GLU A 515 19.49 -2.46 -6.10
C GLU A 515 18.89 -2.61 -4.71
N GLY A 516 18.17 -3.71 -4.48
CA GLY A 516 17.57 -4.06 -3.18
C GLY A 516 16.35 -3.23 -2.81
N PHE A 517 15.92 -2.32 -3.67
CA PHE A 517 14.68 -1.56 -3.49
C PHE A 517 13.47 -2.46 -3.59
N THR A 518 12.55 -2.33 -2.65
CA THR A 518 11.29 -3.07 -2.62
C THR A 518 10.12 -2.16 -2.30
N VAL A 519 8.92 -2.65 -2.55
CA VAL A 519 7.67 -1.94 -2.25
C VAL A 519 6.71 -2.87 -1.50
N PHE A 520 6.13 -2.35 -0.43
CA PHE A 520 5.03 -2.98 0.31
C PHE A 520 4.24 -1.88 1.02
N GLU A 521 3.01 -1.64 0.63
CA GLU A 521 2.20 -0.47 1.05
C GLU A 521 2.87 0.89 0.76
N ALA A 522 4.15 0.90 0.42
CA ALA A 522 4.97 2.07 0.10
C ALA A 522 6.37 1.69 -0.38
N PRO A 523 7.12 2.66 -0.94
CA PRO A 523 8.56 2.53 -1.15
C PRO A 523 9.31 2.21 0.15
N ILE A 524 10.17 1.18 0.11
CA ILE A 524 11.05 0.76 1.21
C ILE A 524 12.49 1.09 0.81
N VAL A 525 13.16 1.98 1.56
CA VAL A 525 14.49 2.49 1.18
C VAL A 525 15.65 1.92 2.00
N TRP A 526 15.37 1.27 3.14
CA TRP A 526 16.40 0.45 3.78
C TRP A 526 16.71 -0.78 2.91
N ASN A 527 17.88 -1.36 3.04
CA ASN A 527 18.40 -2.43 2.21
C ASN A 527 18.66 -2.04 0.73
N THR A 528 18.63 -0.74 0.41
CA THR A 528 18.78 -0.20 -0.94
C THR A 528 20.18 0.37 -1.16
N LYS A 529 20.74 0.11 -2.35
CA LYS A 529 22.03 0.66 -2.83
C LYS A 529 21.81 1.30 -4.20
N VAL A 530 22.74 2.20 -4.58
CA VAL A 530 22.71 2.84 -5.90
C VAL A 530 24.05 2.61 -6.59
N MET A 531 24.04 1.97 -7.76
CA MET A 531 25.21 1.81 -8.61
C MET A 531 25.63 3.17 -9.21
N LYS A 532 26.93 3.37 -9.37
CA LYS A 532 27.49 4.61 -9.93
C LYS A 532 27.18 4.84 -11.40
#